data_ee2f67ad3efa878d185f83dbfb892197
#
_entry.id   ee2f67ad3efa878d185f83dbfb892197
#
_cell.length_a   1.000
_cell.length_b   1.000
_cell.length_c   1.000
_cell.angle_alpha   90.00
_cell.angle_beta   90.00
_cell.angle_gamma   90.00
#
_symmetry.space_group_name_H-M   'P 1'
#
loop_
_entity.id
_entity.type
_entity.pdbx_description
1 polymer ?
#
loop_
_entity_poly.entity_id
_entity_poly.type
_entity_poly.pdbx_seq_one_letter_code
_entity_poly.pdbx_strand_id
1 'polypeptide(L)'
;METRVVTASSEHLAQAAQLLADGQLVAFPTETVYGLGANALDADAVLHIFAAKGRPADNPLIVHVWSRAQLDGICEVPEMAEKLMDAFWPGPLTLLMPRKSTIPDAVTAGLSTVAVRMPSHPVAAAMLKACNLPIAAPSANRSGKPSPTTAQHVLEDMDGRIPMIIDGGSCEVGVESTVLDICHGTPCILRPGGVTRAMLEKVVGEVTVAGSVLRPLKTGEKALSPGMRYRHYSPDGQVTLVEGSEKEVVEALAALYHDAERAGHQACVMCFTEHVAALKECRPHDIGSREHPEEVAYRLFDTLRRLDEEKMEAIFSEVVPPEGMGLAVMNRLGRAAAFRSVQAADVVREKR
;
A
#
# COMPACT_ATOMS: atom_id res chain seq x y z
N MET A 1 -22.51 13.07 8.35
CA MET A 1 -21.35 13.33 9.24
C MET A 1 -20.44 14.27 8.47
N GLU A 2 -19.82 15.25 9.12
CA GLU A 2 -18.79 16.12 8.49
C GLU A 2 -17.41 15.54 8.85
N THR A 3 -16.54 15.38 7.88
CA THR A 3 -15.16 14.90 8.11
C THR A 3 -14.23 16.09 8.33
N ARG A 4 -13.59 16.15 9.48
CA ARG A 4 -12.67 17.23 9.83
C ARG A 4 -11.24 16.84 9.47
N VAL A 5 -10.53 17.70 8.72
CA VAL A 5 -9.08 17.60 8.52
C VAL A 5 -8.40 18.52 9.52
N VAL A 6 -7.50 17.97 10.34
CA VAL A 6 -6.85 18.69 11.43
C VAL A 6 -5.34 18.43 11.44
N THR A 7 -4.54 19.43 11.88
CA THR A 7 -3.11 19.26 12.10
C THR A 7 -2.84 18.49 13.38
N ALA A 8 -1.64 17.89 13.51
CA ALA A 8 -1.25 17.07 14.66
C ALA A 8 -0.86 17.91 15.91
N SER A 9 -1.80 18.72 16.43
CA SER A 9 -1.65 19.40 17.72
C SER A 9 -1.94 18.46 18.89
N SER A 10 -1.44 18.79 20.09
CA SER A 10 -1.74 18.01 21.30
C SER A 10 -3.24 17.87 21.56
N GLU A 11 -4.02 18.93 21.29
CA GLU A 11 -5.48 18.92 21.43
C GLU A 11 -6.12 17.94 20.43
N HIS A 12 -5.75 18.01 19.13
CA HIS A 12 -6.31 17.14 18.11
C HIS A 12 -5.90 15.68 18.32
N LEU A 13 -4.67 15.41 18.79
CA LEU A 13 -4.24 14.07 19.16
C LEU A 13 -5.05 13.50 20.33
N ALA A 14 -5.39 14.31 21.34
CA ALA A 14 -6.26 13.90 22.44
C ALA A 14 -7.70 13.63 21.95
N GLN A 15 -8.23 14.47 21.04
CA GLN A 15 -9.54 14.24 20.42
C GLN A 15 -9.54 12.95 19.59
N ALA A 16 -8.50 12.69 18.80
CA ALA A 16 -8.35 11.46 18.04
C ALA A 16 -8.31 10.22 18.94
N ALA A 17 -7.55 10.30 20.05
CA ALA A 17 -7.48 9.24 21.03
C ALA A 17 -8.86 8.93 21.66
N GLN A 18 -9.65 9.96 21.98
CA GLN A 18 -11.01 9.79 22.49
C GLN A 18 -11.94 9.15 21.44
N LEU A 19 -11.90 9.63 20.19
CA LEU A 19 -12.68 9.04 19.09
C LEU A 19 -12.40 7.53 18.93
N LEU A 20 -11.11 7.15 18.94
CA LEU A 20 -10.70 5.75 18.84
C LEU A 20 -11.13 4.93 20.06
N ALA A 21 -11.08 5.51 21.27
CA ALA A 21 -11.59 4.86 22.50
C ALA A 21 -13.11 4.66 22.47
N ASP A 22 -13.84 5.59 21.84
CA ASP A 22 -15.31 5.53 21.66
C ASP A 22 -15.74 4.66 20.46
N GLY A 23 -14.83 3.86 19.89
CA GLY A 23 -15.10 2.97 18.75
C GLY A 23 -15.30 3.67 17.41
N GLN A 24 -14.94 4.96 17.32
CA GLN A 24 -14.97 5.73 16.08
C GLN A 24 -13.68 5.55 15.26
N LEU A 25 -13.71 6.00 14.01
CA LEU A 25 -12.58 5.91 13.08
C LEU A 25 -11.77 7.22 13.03
N VAL A 26 -10.46 7.09 12.92
CA VAL A 26 -9.55 8.22 12.65
C VAL A 26 -8.58 7.83 11.54
N ALA A 27 -8.44 8.67 10.52
CA ALA A 27 -7.37 8.50 9.53
C ALA A 27 -6.12 9.25 10.00
N PHE A 28 -4.95 8.63 9.82
CA PHE A 28 -3.69 9.16 10.30
C PHE A 28 -2.52 8.82 9.34
N PRO A 29 -1.51 9.70 9.25
CA PRO A 29 -0.33 9.46 8.40
C PRO A 29 0.57 8.39 9.01
N THR A 30 1.20 7.62 8.14
CA THR A 30 2.38 6.83 8.48
C THR A 30 3.50 7.14 7.48
N GLU A 31 4.71 6.63 7.71
CA GLU A 31 5.81 6.80 6.75
C GLU A 31 5.52 6.10 5.40
N THR A 32 4.56 5.17 5.37
CA THR A 32 4.21 4.39 4.18
C THR A 32 3.03 4.97 3.41
N VAL A 33 1.83 4.91 3.99
CA VAL A 33 0.57 5.44 3.47
C VAL A 33 -0.31 5.87 4.63
N TYR A 34 -1.36 6.64 4.40
CA TYR A 34 -2.35 6.96 5.43
C TYR A 34 -3.13 5.71 5.84
N GLY A 35 -3.26 5.48 7.15
CA GLY A 35 -4.04 4.40 7.75
C GLY A 35 -5.42 4.87 8.20
N LEU A 36 -6.43 4.00 8.08
CA LEU A 36 -7.76 4.19 8.66
C LEU A 36 -7.85 3.37 9.94
N GLY A 37 -7.72 4.03 11.10
CA GLY A 37 -7.61 3.42 12.41
C GLY A 37 -8.92 3.16 13.11
N ALA A 38 -8.99 2.02 13.81
CA ALA A 38 -9.99 1.66 14.81
C ALA A 38 -9.33 0.92 15.96
N ASN A 39 -9.95 0.92 17.14
CA ASN A 39 -9.51 0.10 18.27
C ASN A 39 -9.50 -1.39 17.90
N ALA A 40 -8.31 -2.00 17.90
CA ALA A 40 -8.13 -3.40 17.48
C ALA A 40 -8.73 -4.42 18.46
N LEU A 41 -9.05 -4.00 19.68
CA LEU A 41 -9.67 -4.85 20.72
C LEU A 41 -11.20 -4.84 20.65
N ASP A 42 -11.79 -3.95 19.85
CA ASP A 42 -13.22 -3.78 19.68
C ASP A 42 -13.66 -4.25 18.29
N ALA A 43 -14.38 -5.37 18.25
CA ALA A 43 -14.85 -5.98 17.01
C ALA A 43 -15.79 -5.07 16.22
N ASP A 44 -16.67 -4.32 16.90
CA ASP A 44 -17.63 -3.42 16.26
C ASP A 44 -16.92 -2.20 15.65
N ALA A 45 -15.94 -1.62 16.38
CA ALA A 45 -15.09 -0.56 15.85
C ALA A 45 -14.34 -1.01 14.59
N VAL A 46 -13.81 -2.23 14.58
CA VAL A 46 -13.14 -2.81 13.40
C VAL A 46 -14.09 -2.99 12.23
N LEU A 47 -15.34 -3.39 12.47
CA LEU A 47 -16.35 -3.52 11.41
C LEU A 47 -16.70 -2.17 10.77
N HIS A 48 -16.61 -1.06 11.50
CA HIS A 48 -16.78 0.29 10.94
C HIS A 48 -15.73 0.60 9.87
N ILE A 49 -14.49 0.07 9.98
CA ILE A 49 -13.46 0.21 8.90
C ILE A 49 -13.99 -0.37 7.59
N PHE A 50 -14.52 -1.60 7.62
CA PHE A 50 -15.02 -2.27 6.42
C PHE A 50 -16.22 -1.53 5.82
N ALA A 51 -17.13 -1.04 6.68
CA ALA A 51 -18.27 -0.23 6.25
C ALA A 51 -17.83 1.09 5.58
N ALA A 52 -16.92 1.84 6.20
CA ALA A 52 -16.42 3.10 5.65
C ALA A 52 -15.73 2.92 4.30
N LYS A 53 -14.94 1.85 4.15
CA LYS A 53 -14.22 1.52 2.91
C LYS A 53 -15.11 0.90 1.82
N GLY A 54 -16.29 0.40 2.15
CA GLY A 54 -17.08 -0.45 1.24
C GLY A 54 -16.34 -1.76 0.89
N ARG A 55 -15.69 -2.39 1.89
CA ARG A 55 -14.84 -3.57 1.73
C ARG A 55 -15.45 -4.77 2.46
N PRO A 56 -15.43 -5.99 1.87
CA PRO A 56 -15.75 -7.22 2.59
C PRO A 56 -14.79 -7.46 3.77
N ALA A 57 -15.32 -8.03 4.88
CA ALA A 57 -14.55 -8.30 6.11
C ALA A 57 -13.80 -9.65 6.05
N ASP A 58 -13.29 -10.06 4.88
CA ASP A 58 -12.67 -11.35 4.62
C ASP A 58 -11.15 -11.29 4.41
N ASN A 59 -10.54 -10.16 4.75
CA ASN A 59 -9.13 -9.90 4.53
C ASN A 59 -8.53 -9.23 5.78
N PRO A 60 -7.45 -9.80 6.39
CA PRO A 60 -6.94 -9.34 7.67
C PRO A 60 -6.46 -7.89 7.64
N LEU A 61 -6.37 -7.28 8.81
CA LEU A 61 -5.87 -5.93 9.03
C LEU A 61 -4.52 -5.98 9.75
N ILE A 62 -3.78 -4.86 9.69
CA ILE A 62 -2.52 -4.70 10.42
C ILE A 62 -2.81 -3.94 11.71
N VAL A 63 -2.38 -4.47 12.84
CA VAL A 63 -2.43 -3.81 14.14
C VAL A 63 -1.19 -2.94 14.33
N HIS A 64 -1.40 -1.66 14.59
CA HIS A 64 -0.35 -0.68 14.85
C HIS A 64 -0.19 -0.46 16.35
N VAL A 65 1.07 -0.50 16.80
CA VAL A 65 1.45 -0.28 18.22
C VAL A 65 2.47 0.85 18.32
N TRP A 66 2.53 1.51 19.49
CA TRP A 66 3.55 2.53 19.77
C TRP A 66 4.69 2.02 20.66
N SER A 67 4.52 0.83 21.26
CA SER A 67 5.46 0.23 22.20
C SER A 67 5.42 -1.29 22.09
N ARG A 68 6.57 -1.95 22.22
CA ARG A 68 6.66 -3.43 22.28
C ARG A 68 5.90 -4.00 23.48
N ALA A 69 5.75 -3.27 24.58
CA ALA A 69 4.98 -3.72 25.73
C ALA A 69 3.49 -4.00 25.41
N GLN A 70 2.94 -3.37 24.37
CA GLN A 70 1.56 -3.68 23.94
C GLN A 70 1.45 -5.08 23.29
N LEU A 71 2.55 -5.67 22.80
CA LEU A 71 2.55 -7.00 22.18
C LEU A 71 2.09 -8.07 23.16
N ASP A 72 2.42 -7.93 24.45
CA ASP A 72 2.02 -8.88 25.51
C ASP A 72 0.50 -9.08 25.57
N GLY A 73 -0.27 -8.07 25.16
CA GLY A 73 -1.73 -8.12 25.12
C GLY A 73 -2.30 -8.73 23.84
N ILE A 74 -1.55 -8.87 22.75
CA ILE A 74 -2.12 -9.13 21.41
C ILE A 74 -1.52 -10.34 20.67
N CYS A 75 -0.27 -10.69 20.93
CA CYS A 75 0.41 -11.81 20.25
C CYS A 75 1.46 -12.50 21.13
N GLU A 76 1.92 -13.65 20.66
CA GLU A 76 3.14 -14.27 21.15
C GLU A 76 4.30 -13.78 20.28
N VAL A 77 5.43 -13.42 20.90
CA VAL A 77 6.59 -12.86 20.19
C VAL A 77 7.67 -13.95 20.05
N PRO A 78 7.88 -14.51 18.84
CA PRO A 78 8.97 -15.46 18.60
C PRO A 78 10.34 -14.77 18.68
N GLU A 79 11.42 -15.52 19.01
CA GLU A 79 12.80 -14.99 19.05
C GLU A 79 13.23 -14.30 17.74
N MET A 80 12.79 -14.83 16.59
CA MET A 80 13.06 -14.22 15.29
C MET A 80 12.42 -12.84 15.17
N ALA A 81 11.22 -12.63 15.74
CA ALA A 81 10.56 -11.33 15.74
C ALA A 81 11.38 -10.28 16.52
N GLU A 82 12.00 -10.66 17.64
CA GLU A 82 12.84 -9.73 18.42
C GLU A 82 13.99 -9.19 17.55
N LYS A 83 14.72 -10.05 16.85
CA LYS A 83 15.82 -9.65 15.95
C LYS A 83 15.34 -8.70 14.84
N LEU A 84 14.18 -8.97 14.26
CA LEU A 84 13.60 -8.15 13.20
C LEU A 84 13.08 -6.80 13.73
N MET A 85 12.48 -6.81 14.92
CA MET A 85 12.04 -5.57 15.59
C MET A 85 13.22 -4.69 16.00
N ASP A 86 14.34 -5.29 16.46
CA ASP A 86 15.55 -4.52 16.78
C ASP A 86 16.15 -3.83 15.55
N ALA A 87 16.06 -4.48 14.38
CA ALA A 87 16.62 -3.95 13.15
C ALA A 87 15.71 -2.96 12.43
N PHE A 88 14.37 -3.09 12.53
CA PHE A 88 13.44 -2.42 11.62
C PHE A 88 12.26 -1.71 12.30
N TRP A 89 12.12 -1.76 13.64
CA TRP A 89 11.10 -1.03 14.36
C TRP A 89 11.67 0.08 15.25
N PRO A 90 11.04 1.28 15.22
CA PRO A 90 9.89 1.66 14.41
C PRO A 90 10.24 1.77 12.92
N GLY A 91 9.29 1.34 12.03
CA GLY A 91 9.53 1.39 10.58
C GLY A 91 8.54 0.59 9.73
N PRO A 92 8.83 0.47 8.41
CA PRO A 92 7.92 -0.08 7.42
C PRO A 92 7.95 -1.62 7.31
N LEU A 93 8.11 -2.31 8.46
CA LEU A 93 8.03 -3.77 8.56
C LEU A 93 6.82 -4.20 9.39
N THR A 94 6.01 -5.07 8.83
CA THR A 94 4.89 -5.75 9.49
C THR A 94 5.24 -7.22 9.67
N LEU A 95 5.10 -7.74 10.89
CA LEU A 95 5.36 -9.14 11.23
C LEU A 95 4.05 -9.89 11.47
N LEU A 96 3.89 -11.08 10.88
CA LEU A 96 2.86 -12.01 11.30
C LEU A 96 3.36 -12.78 12.52
N MET A 97 2.56 -12.73 13.60
CA MET A 97 2.86 -13.42 14.87
C MET A 97 1.62 -14.19 15.35
N PRO A 98 1.78 -15.28 16.13
CA PRO A 98 0.66 -15.99 16.70
C PRO A 98 -0.22 -15.06 17.55
N ARG A 99 -1.52 -14.98 17.23
CA ARG A 99 -2.44 -14.08 17.94
C ARG A 99 -2.85 -14.61 19.30
N LYS A 100 -3.15 -13.71 20.23
CA LYS A 100 -3.89 -14.02 21.47
C LYS A 100 -5.38 -13.83 21.27
N SER A 101 -6.19 -14.46 22.14
CA SER A 101 -7.66 -14.41 22.08
C SER A 101 -8.26 -13.02 22.28
N THR A 102 -7.49 -12.07 22.78
CA THR A 102 -7.86 -10.66 22.92
C THR A 102 -8.11 -9.96 21.58
N ILE A 103 -7.47 -10.43 20.50
CA ILE A 103 -7.68 -9.89 19.16
C ILE A 103 -8.89 -10.59 18.51
N PRO A 104 -9.96 -9.85 18.19
CA PRO A 104 -11.16 -10.42 17.57
C PRO A 104 -10.92 -10.93 16.16
N ASP A 105 -11.74 -11.88 15.72
CA ASP A 105 -11.69 -12.46 14.37
C ASP A 105 -11.86 -11.42 13.27
N ALA A 106 -12.58 -10.33 13.52
CA ALA A 106 -12.73 -9.22 12.58
C ALA A 106 -11.39 -8.59 12.16
N VAL A 107 -10.37 -8.59 13.04
CA VAL A 107 -9.03 -8.10 12.73
C VAL A 107 -8.25 -9.07 11.85
N THR A 108 -8.34 -10.36 12.14
CA THR A 108 -7.50 -11.41 11.54
C THR A 108 -8.21 -12.18 10.42
N ALA A 109 -9.46 -11.88 10.13
CA ALA A 109 -10.32 -12.67 9.24
C ALA A 109 -10.34 -14.17 9.64
N GLY A 110 -10.31 -14.46 10.95
CA GLY A 110 -10.32 -15.81 11.52
C GLY A 110 -8.99 -16.57 11.43
N LEU A 111 -7.89 -15.91 11.05
CA LEU A 111 -6.56 -16.53 11.05
C LEU A 111 -6.02 -16.67 12.49
N SER A 112 -5.14 -17.66 12.70
CA SER A 112 -4.42 -17.88 13.97
C SER A 112 -3.27 -16.90 14.19
N THR A 113 -2.97 -16.05 13.22
CA THR A 113 -1.92 -15.04 13.26
C THR A 113 -2.49 -13.64 13.23
N VAL A 114 -1.77 -12.69 13.79
CA VAL A 114 -2.04 -11.25 13.68
C VAL A 114 -0.84 -10.54 13.05
N ALA A 115 -1.11 -9.63 12.14
CA ALA A 115 -0.11 -8.77 11.53
C ALA A 115 0.10 -7.54 12.42
N VAL A 116 1.33 -7.29 12.87
CA VAL A 116 1.65 -6.17 13.80
C VAL A 116 2.77 -5.32 13.25
N ARG A 117 2.69 -4.02 13.48
CA ARG A 117 3.68 -3.03 13.05
C ARG A 117 3.82 -1.90 14.06
N MET A 118 5.04 -1.37 14.20
CA MET A 118 5.32 -0.10 14.89
C MET A 118 5.77 0.94 13.84
N PRO A 119 4.91 1.89 13.44
CA PRO A 119 5.26 2.89 12.41
C PRO A 119 6.27 3.89 12.94
N SER A 120 7.11 4.44 12.05
CA SER A 120 8.14 5.43 12.41
C SER A 120 7.66 6.88 12.28
N HIS A 121 6.52 7.14 11.65
CA HIS A 121 6.02 8.50 11.45
C HIS A 121 5.68 9.18 12.79
N PRO A 122 6.21 10.39 13.08
CA PRO A 122 6.08 11.02 14.39
C PRO A 122 4.62 11.29 14.80
N VAL A 123 3.75 11.65 13.85
CA VAL A 123 2.32 11.86 14.12
C VAL A 123 1.63 10.54 14.47
N ALA A 124 1.94 9.44 13.76
CA ALA A 124 1.42 8.12 14.10
C ALA A 124 1.86 7.70 15.51
N ALA A 125 3.15 7.84 15.81
CA ALA A 125 3.69 7.49 17.13
C ALA A 125 3.02 8.31 18.25
N ALA A 126 2.84 9.62 18.05
CA ALA A 126 2.20 10.51 19.02
C ALA A 126 0.71 10.14 19.23
N MET A 127 -0.04 9.89 18.15
CA MET A 127 -1.44 9.48 18.23
C MET A 127 -1.61 8.12 18.92
N LEU A 128 -0.84 7.11 18.50
CA LEU A 128 -0.86 5.77 19.08
C LEU A 128 -0.48 5.80 20.58
N LYS A 129 0.47 6.64 20.96
CA LYS A 129 0.85 6.84 22.36
C LYS A 129 -0.26 7.55 23.14
N ALA A 130 -0.91 8.55 22.56
CA ALA A 130 -2.00 9.28 23.21
C ALA A 130 -3.21 8.40 23.49
N CYS A 131 -3.61 7.54 22.55
CA CYS A 131 -4.73 6.63 22.75
C CYS A 131 -4.36 5.39 23.59
N ASN A 132 -3.10 5.01 23.62
CA ASN A 132 -2.57 3.84 24.36
C ASN A 132 -3.33 2.52 24.06
N LEU A 133 -3.91 2.42 22.87
CA LEU A 133 -4.62 1.25 22.37
C LEU A 133 -3.87 0.67 21.16
N PRO A 134 -3.89 -0.65 20.94
CA PRO A 134 -3.50 -1.22 19.65
C PRO A 134 -4.55 -0.82 18.60
N ILE A 135 -4.11 -0.30 17.44
CA ILE A 135 -4.98 0.24 16.40
C ILE A 135 -4.93 -0.62 15.15
N ALA A 136 -6.04 -1.24 14.80
CA ALA A 136 -6.19 -1.91 13.51
C ALA A 136 -6.34 -0.86 12.40
N ALA A 137 -5.47 -0.89 11.41
CA ALA A 137 -5.53 0.08 10.32
C ALA A 137 -5.09 -0.50 8.97
N PRO A 138 -6.01 -0.62 7.99
CA PRO A 138 -5.68 -0.70 6.57
C PRO A 138 -5.37 0.71 6.02
N SER A 139 -4.97 0.82 4.75
CA SER A 139 -4.89 2.11 4.05
C SER A 139 -6.24 2.84 4.05
N ALA A 140 -6.23 4.18 4.14
CA ALA A 140 -7.43 5.01 4.32
C ALA A 140 -8.13 5.38 2.99
N ASN A 141 -8.17 4.46 2.02
CA ASN A 141 -8.86 4.63 0.73
C ASN A 141 -10.17 3.83 0.66
N ARG A 142 -11.05 4.19 -0.26
CA ARG A 142 -12.16 3.32 -0.68
C ARG A 142 -11.60 2.05 -1.31
N SER A 143 -12.29 0.92 -1.09
CA SER A 143 -11.84 -0.38 -1.59
C SER A 143 -11.61 -0.34 -3.11
N GLY A 144 -10.45 -0.84 -3.55
CA GLY A 144 -10.05 -0.88 -4.96
C GLY A 144 -9.19 0.29 -5.43
N LYS A 145 -9.36 1.49 -4.86
CA LYS A 145 -8.62 2.70 -5.25
C LYS A 145 -7.15 2.68 -4.79
N PRO A 146 -6.27 3.50 -5.41
CA PRO A 146 -4.88 3.67 -4.97
C PRO A 146 -4.79 4.12 -3.51
N SER A 147 -3.79 3.63 -2.77
CA SER A 147 -3.62 4.00 -1.36
C SER A 147 -3.31 5.50 -1.20
N PRO A 148 -3.84 6.18 -0.17
CA PRO A 148 -3.64 7.60 0.02
C PRO A 148 -2.26 7.88 0.63
N THR A 149 -1.55 8.84 0.07
CA THR A 149 -0.23 9.31 0.53
C THR A 149 -0.27 10.72 1.10
N THR A 150 -1.43 11.40 1.03
CA THR A 150 -1.71 12.71 1.61
C THR A 150 -3.07 12.74 2.32
N ALA A 151 -3.28 13.71 3.20
CA ALA A 151 -4.60 13.92 3.84
C ALA A 151 -5.69 14.27 2.81
N GLN A 152 -5.33 14.96 1.72
CA GLN A 152 -6.26 15.29 0.64
C GLN A 152 -6.79 14.02 -0.04
N HIS A 153 -5.93 13.05 -0.35
CA HIS A 153 -6.36 11.77 -0.91
C HIS A 153 -7.32 11.01 0.01
N VAL A 154 -7.10 11.12 1.35
CA VAL A 154 -8.03 10.52 2.32
C VAL A 154 -9.37 11.24 2.30
N LEU A 155 -9.37 12.58 2.24
CA LEU A 155 -10.60 13.37 2.22
C LEU A 155 -11.46 13.03 1.00
N GLU A 156 -10.87 12.89 -0.19
CA GLU A 156 -11.55 12.48 -1.42
C GLU A 156 -12.30 11.16 -1.29
N ASP A 157 -11.70 10.20 -0.58
CA ASP A 157 -12.26 8.86 -0.42
C ASP A 157 -13.21 8.73 0.79
N MET A 158 -12.97 9.50 1.87
CA MET A 158 -13.57 9.29 3.19
C MET A 158 -14.44 10.45 3.68
N ASP A 159 -14.61 11.52 2.92
CA ASP A 159 -15.50 12.61 3.32
C ASP A 159 -16.92 12.11 3.61
N GLY A 160 -17.49 12.58 4.71
CA GLY A 160 -18.79 12.15 5.21
C GLY A 160 -18.85 10.73 5.80
N ARG A 161 -17.73 9.98 5.82
CA ARG A 161 -17.67 8.57 6.26
C ARG A 161 -16.95 8.38 7.58
N ILE A 162 -16.04 9.28 7.93
CA ILE A 162 -15.24 9.25 9.15
C ILE A 162 -15.22 10.63 9.82
N PRO A 163 -15.09 10.72 11.15
CA PRO A 163 -15.15 12.01 11.83
C PRO A 163 -13.87 12.85 11.67
N MET A 164 -12.69 12.21 11.53
CA MET A 164 -11.42 12.94 11.60
C MET A 164 -10.33 12.35 10.71
N ILE A 165 -9.55 13.25 10.09
CA ILE A 165 -8.29 12.99 9.39
C ILE A 165 -7.22 13.85 10.05
N ILE A 166 -6.14 13.23 10.52
CA ILE A 166 -4.96 13.96 11.02
C ILE A 166 -4.03 14.19 9.83
N ASP A 167 -3.81 15.45 9.47
CA ASP A 167 -2.86 15.83 8.43
C ASP A 167 -1.44 15.89 9.03
N GLY A 168 -0.56 15.06 8.51
CA GLY A 168 0.88 15.03 8.83
C GLY A 168 1.77 15.20 7.61
N GLY A 169 1.20 15.71 6.49
CA GLY A 169 1.92 15.87 5.23
C GLY A 169 1.95 14.59 4.38
N SER A 170 2.84 14.58 3.39
CA SER A 170 3.02 13.44 2.47
C SER A 170 3.80 12.32 3.12
N CYS A 171 3.43 11.07 2.80
CA CYS A 171 4.14 9.88 3.25
C CYS A 171 5.49 9.74 2.52
N GLU A 172 6.55 9.36 3.24
CA GLU A 172 7.93 9.33 2.70
C GLU A 172 8.20 8.14 1.78
N VAL A 173 7.60 6.96 2.06
CA VAL A 173 7.85 5.71 1.30
C VAL A 173 6.92 5.58 0.11
N GLY A 174 5.67 6.00 0.23
CA GLY A 174 4.67 6.02 -0.84
C GLY A 174 3.99 4.68 -1.13
N VAL A 175 4.51 3.56 -0.63
CA VAL A 175 3.89 2.23 -0.73
C VAL A 175 3.78 1.59 0.65
N GLU A 176 2.84 0.64 0.83
CA GLU A 176 2.60 0.01 2.12
C GLU A 176 3.80 -0.81 2.61
N SER A 177 3.82 -1.07 3.92
CA SER A 177 4.87 -1.84 4.62
C SER A 177 5.10 -3.23 4.01
N THR A 178 6.33 -3.71 4.12
CA THR A 178 6.65 -5.13 3.93
C THR A 178 5.88 -5.97 4.95
N VAL A 179 5.22 -7.04 4.51
CA VAL A 179 4.58 -8.03 5.39
C VAL A 179 5.37 -9.32 5.33
N LEU A 180 5.93 -9.71 6.46
CA LEU A 180 6.75 -10.91 6.60
C LEU A 180 6.04 -11.95 7.46
N ASP A 181 5.86 -13.13 6.92
CA ASP A 181 5.43 -14.31 7.67
C ASP A 181 6.65 -15.01 8.29
N ILE A 182 6.63 -15.11 9.61
CA ILE A 182 7.65 -15.78 10.41
C ILE A 182 7.10 -16.99 11.19
N CYS A 183 5.84 -17.35 10.93
CA CYS A 183 5.13 -18.41 11.66
C CYS A 183 5.17 -19.76 10.94
N HIS A 184 5.37 -19.78 9.63
CA HIS A 184 5.17 -20.97 8.82
C HIS A 184 6.46 -21.45 8.13
N GLY A 185 7.53 -21.67 8.89
CA GLY A 185 8.81 -22.18 8.38
C GLY A 185 9.80 -21.08 8.01
N THR A 186 10.45 -21.19 6.84
CA THR A 186 11.37 -20.15 6.35
C THR A 186 10.64 -18.82 6.20
N PRO A 187 11.18 -17.70 6.71
CA PRO A 187 10.55 -16.39 6.59
C PRO A 187 10.14 -16.08 5.15
N CYS A 188 8.89 -15.62 4.97
CA CYS A 188 8.32 -15.41 3.66
C CYS A 188 7.70 -14.01 3.52
N ILE A 189 8.16 -13.26 2.52
CA ILE A 189 7.55 -11.98 2.17
C ILE A 189 6.21 -12.23 1.49
N LEU A 190 5.12 -11.88 2.16
CA LEU A 190 3.75 -11.95 1.62
C LEU A 190 3.38 -10.70 0.83
N ARG A 191 3.94 -9.55 1.22
CA ARG A 191 3.79 -8.28 0.53
C ARG A 191 5.12 -7.51 0.61
N PRO A 192 5.78 -7.21 -0.51
CA PRO A 192 7.00 -6.40 -0.52
C PRO A 192 6.69 -4.92 -0.21
N GLY A 193 7.63 -4.22 0.38
CA GLY A 193 7.55 -2.81 0.78
C GLY A 193 8.93 -2.23 1.08
N GLY A 194 8.99 -1.20 1.94
CA GLY A 194 10.22 -0.45 2.24
C GLY A 194 11.35 -1.24 2.84
N VAL A 195 11.06 -2.36 3.56
CA VAL A 195 12.09 -3.29 4.01
C VAL A 195 12.24 -4.38 2.94
N THR A 196 13.39 -4.39 2.26
CA THR A 196 13.64 -5.27 1.12
C THR A 196 14.07 -6.67 1.56
N ARG A 197 13.97 -7.67 0.66
CA ARG A 197 14.45 -9.03 0.89
C ARG A 197 15.92 -9.05 1.36
N ALA A 198 16.79 -8.32 0.65
CA ALA A 198 18.22 -8.27 0.99
C ALA A 198 18.49 -7.67 2.38
N MET A 199 17.65 -6.72 2.85
CA MET A 199 17.75 -6.19 4.21
C MET A 199 17.35 -7.24 5.24
N LEU A 200 16.29 -7.99 5.01
CA LEU A 200 15.82 -9.07 5.88
C LEU A 200 16.85 -10.21 5.97
N GLU A 201 17.40 -10.63 4.84
CA GLU A 201 18.40 -11.70 4.76
C GLU A 201 19.68 -11.40 5.58
N LYS A 202 20.04 -10.13 5.74
CA LYS A 202 21.16 -9.73 6.61
C LYS A 202 20.89 -9.97 8.10
N VAL A 203 19.62 -10.05 8.51
CA VAL A 203 19.23 -10.20 9.93
C VAL A 203 18.87 -11.65 10.27
N VAL A 204 18.12 -12.32 9.39
CA VAL A 204 17.53 -13.62 9.69
C VAL A 204 17.97 -14.75 8.74
N GLY A 205 18.87 -14.49 7.82
CA GLY A 205 19.33 -15.46 6.83
C GLY A 205 18.34 -15.60 5.66
N GLU A 206 18.10 -16.81 5.20
CA GLU A 206 17.26 -17.07 4.03
C GLU A 206 15.83 -16.52 4.20
N VAL A 207 15.37 -15.77 3.18
CA VAL A 207 14.01 -15.22 3.10
C VAL A 207 13.43 -15.54 1.73
N THR A 208 12.24 -16.12 1.71
CA THR A 208 11.49 -16.42 0.49
C THR A 208 10.51 -15.31 0.14
N VAL A 209 9.99 -15.33 -1.09
CA VAL A 209 8.94 -14.43 -1.55
C VAL A 209 7.74 -15.26 -2.01
N ALA A 210 6.56 -14.94 -1.51
CA ALA A 210 5.34 -15.66 -1.89
C ALA A 210 5.06 -15.54 -3.39
N GLY A 211 4.70 -16.63 -4.03
CA GLY A 211 4.42 -16.64 -5.48
C GLY A 211 3.30 -15.70 -5.90
N SER A 212 2.39 -15.36 -4.98
CA SER A 212 1.29 -14.39 -5.21
C SER A 212 1.73 -12.91 -5.25
N VAL A 213 3.02 -12.62 -5.01
CA VAL A 213 3.55 -11.24 -5.07
C VAL A 213 3.47 -10.67 -6.48
N LEU A 214 3.84 -11.46 -7.49
CA LEU A 214 3.88 -11.06 -8.91
C LEU A 214 2.84 -11.76 -9.79
N ARG A 215 1.88 -12.47 -9.19
CA ARG A 215 0.77 -13.11 -9.91
C ARG A 215 -0.55 -12.97 -9.15
N PRO A 216 -1.70 -13.14 -9.80
CA PRO A 216 -2.98 -13.28 -9.11
C PRO A 216 -2.98 -14.48 -8.15
N LEU A 217 -3.78 -14.39 -7.07
CA LEU A 217 -4.11 -15.56 -6.24
C LEU A 217 -4.84 -16.59 -7.08
N LYS A 218 -4.49 -17.87 -6.91
CA LYS A 218 -5.23 -18.96 -7.51
C LYS A 218 -6.58 -19.15 -6.83
N THR A 219 -7.54 -19.74 -7.55
CA THR A 219 -8.85 -20.07 -6.98
C THR A 219 -8.69 -20.97 -5.74
N GLY A 220 -9.25 -20.55 -4.60
CA GLY A 220 -9.13 -21.26 -3.33
C GLY A 220 -7.90 -20.92 -2.47
N GLU A 221 -6.96 -20.15 -2.99
CA GLU A 221 -5.78 -19.67 -2.22
C GLU A 221 -6.24 -18.60 -1.20
N LYS A 222 -5.86 -18.79 0.09
CA LYS A 222 -6.23 -17.85 1.16
C LYS A 222 -5.32 -16.63 1.14
N ALA A 223 -5.89 -15.45 1.35
CA ALA A 223 -5.11 -14.23 1.57
C ALA A 223 -4.57 -14.21 3.00
N LEU A 224 -3.27 -14.27 3.16
CA LEU A 224 -2.59 -14.23 4.45
C LEU A 224 -2.19 -12.81 4.86
N SER A 225 -2.30 -11.84 3.96
CA SER A 225 -2.00 -10.43 4.24
C SER A 225 -2.93 -9.48 3.48
N PRO A 226 -3.05 -8.20 3.94
CA PRO A 226 -3.78 -7.18 3.20
C PRO A 226 -3.23 -6.98 1.78
N GLY A 227 -4.13 -6.71 0.80
CA GLY A 227 -3.74 -6.41 -0.59
C GLY A 227 -3.53 -7.63 -1.48
N MET A 228 -3.78 -8.86 -1.00
CA MET A 228 -3.64 -10.07 -1.83
C MET A 228 -4.89 -10.44 -2.64
N ARG A 229 -6.10 -10.08 -2.16
CA ARG A 229 -7.40 -10.35 -2.83
C ARG A 229 -7.89 -9.12 -3.56
N TYR A 230 -8.78 -9.32 -4.52
CA TYR A 230 -9.51 -8.32 -5.30
C TYR A 230 -8.63 -7.43 -6.20
N ARG A 231 -9.30 -6.65 -7.05
CA ARG A 231 -8.68 -5.55 -7.78
C ARG A 231 -8.25 -4.49 -6.75
N HIS A 232 -6.96 -4.23 -6.66
CA HIS A 232 -6.37 -3.28 -5.72
C HIS A 232 -5.55 -2.24 -6.48
N TYR A 233 -5.47 -1.03 -5.92
CA TYR A 233 -4.64 0.07 -6.43
C TYR A 233 -4.99 0.54 -7.83
N SER A 234 -6.16 0.15 -8.33
CA SER A 234 -6.52 0.42 -9.72
C SER A 234 -7.12 1.81 -9.86
N PRO A 235 -6.60 2.64 -10.77
CA PRO A 235 -7.31 3.81 -11.27
C PRO A 235 -8.57 3.38 -12.02
N ASP A 236 -9.44 4.33 -12.35
CA ASP A 236 -10.64 4.09 -13.13
C ASP A 236 -10.26 3.71 -14.59
N GLY A 237 -9.19 4.33 -15.13
CA GLY A 237 -8.62 4.00 -16.43
C GLY A 237 -7.92 2.65 -16.49
N GLN A 238 -7.77 2.14 -17.69
CA GLN A 238 -7.12 0.85 -17.94
C GLN A 238 -5.60 1.01 -18.01
N VAL A 239 -4.88 0.42 -17.06
CA VAL A 239 -3.42 0.35 -17.07
C VAL A 239 -2.94 -0.86 -17.89
N THR A 240 -1.95 -0.64 -18.75
CA THR A 240 -1.22 -1.68 -19.51
C THR A 240 0.29 -1.49 -19.31
N LEU A 241 0.96 -2.55 -18.85
CA LEU A 241 2.41 -2.56 -18.65
C LEU A 241 3.11 -2.87 -19.98
N VAL A 242 4.19 -2.16 -20.27
CA VAL A 242 4.99 -2.36 -21.49
C VAL A 242 6.36 -2.89 -21.09
N GLU A 243 6.64 -4.14 -21.48
CA GLU A 243 7.86 -4.86 -21.13
C GLU A 243 8.78 -4.99 -22.35
N GLY A 244 10.10 -4.86 -22.16
CA GLY A 244 11.09 -5.03 -23.25
C GLY A 244 12.37 -4.26 -23.00
N SER A 245 13.18 -4.12 -24.05
CA SER A 245 14.37 -3.26 -24.00
C SER A 245 13.97 -1.79 -23.95
N GLU A 246 14.78 -0.97 -23.32
CA GLU A 246 14.51 0.46 -23.11
C GLU A 246 14.06 1.18 -24.39
N LYS A 247 14.82 0.98 -25.49
CA LYS A 247 14.48 1.59 -26.79
C LYS A 247 13.13 1.13 -27.33
N GLU A 248 12.86 -0.17 -27.28
CA GLU A 248 11.60 -0.73 -27.78
C GLU A 248 10.42 -0.28 -26.93
N VAL A 249 10.60 -0.15 -25.61
CA VAL A 249 9.56 0.32 -24.68
C VAL A 249 9.13 1.75 -25.01
N VAL A 250 10.08 2.68 -25.25
CA VAL A 250 9.76 4.05 -25.63
C VAL A 250 9.00 4.10 -26.97
N GLU A 251 9.45 3.33 -27.98
CA GLU A 251 8.76 3.24 -29.28
C GLU A 251 7.35 2.64 -29.13
N ALA A 252 7.19 1.59 -28.31
CA ALA A 252 5.90 0.92 -28.08
C ALA A 252 4.93 1.82 -27.30
N LEU A 253 5.40 2.53 -26.27
CA LEU A 253 4.57 3.47 -25.51
C LEU A 253 3.99 4.57 -26.41
N ALA A 254 4.82 5.16 -27.28
CA ALA A 254 4.35 6.15 -28.24
C ALA A 254 3.33 5.56 -29.23
N ALA A 255 3.59 4.35 -29.73
CA ALA A 255 2.68 3.68 -30.66
C ALA A 255 1.31 3.39 -30.02
N LEU A 256 1.29 2.82 -28.80
CA LEU A 256 0.08 2.51 -28.05
C LEU A 256 -0.71 3.77 -27.69
N TYR A 257 -0.03 4.83 -27.28
CA TYR A 257 -0.64 6.13 -27.01
C TYR A 257 -1.38 6.65 -28.26
N HIS A 258 -0.69 6.72 -29.41
CA HIS A 258 -1.30 7.21 -30.63
C HIS A 258 -2.44 6.32 -31.15
N ASP A 259 -2.39 5.00 -30.92
CA ASP A 259 -3.50 4.09 -31.26
C ASP A 259 -4.73 4.38 -30.40
N ALA A 260 -4.54 4.58 -29.10
CA ALA A 260 -5.62 4.92 -28.17
C ALA A 260 -6.26 6.28 -28.51
N GLU A 261 -5.44 7.29 -28.79
CA GLU A 261 -5.92 8.62 -29.21
C GLU A 261 -6.73 8.53 -30.54
N ARG A 262 -6.24 7.76 -31.53
CA ARG A 262 -6.99 7.53 -32.79
C ARG A 262 -8.30 6.78 -32.58
N ALA A 263 -8.36 5.94 -31.56
CA ALA A 263 -9.60 5.26 -31.16
C ALA A 263 -10.56 6.16 -30.36
N GLY A 264 -10.16 7.40 -30.05
CA GLY A 264 -10.96 8.39 -29.32
C GLY A 264 -10.85 8.29 -27.80
N HIS A 265 -9.87 7.56 -27.25
CA HIS A 265 -9.65 7.47 -25.82
C HIS A 265 -8.74 8.58 -25.29
N GLN A 266 -9.03 9.05 -24.07
CA GLN A 266 -8.10 9.89 -23.31
C GLN A 266 -6.93 9.03 -22.84
N ALA A 267 -5.76 9.18 -23.48
CA ALA A 267 -4.58 8.36 -23.22
C ALA A 267 -3.44 9.14 -22.56
N CYS A 268 -2.58 8.44 -21.85
CA CYS A 268 -1.34 8.96 -21.30
C CYS A 268 -0.28 7.86 -21.14
N VAL A 269 0.97 8.27 -20.88
CA VAL A 269 2.05 7.34 -20.55
C VAL A 269 2.62 7.66 -19.17
N MET A 270 2.86 6.64 -18.37
CA MET A 270 3.65 6.69 -17.13
C MET A 270 5.06 6.23 -17.48
N CYS A 271 6.02 7.14 -17.43
CA CYS A 271 7.40 6.85 -17.87
C CYS A 271 8.43 7.34 -16.86
N PHE A 272 9.63 6.79 -16.95
CA PHE A 272 10.76 7.27 -16.17
C PHE A 272 11.18 8.69 -16.58
N THR A 273 11.78 9.42 -15.64
CA THR A 273 12.29 10.77 -15.85
C THR A 273 13.16 10.86 -17.12
N GLU A 274 13.97 9.82 -17.38
CA GLU A 274 14.88 9.72 -18.51
C GLU A 274 14.17 9.72 -19.87
N HIS A 275 12.91 9.28 -19.91
CA HIS A 275 12.13 9.11 -21.14
C HIS A 275 11.07 10.22 -21.38
N VAL A 276 10.87 11.10 -20.41
CA VAL A 276 9.88 12.20 -20.52
C VAL A 276 10.07 13.04 -21.78
N ALA A 277 11.33 13.40 -22.08
CA ALA A 277 11.63 14.21 -23.26
C ALA A 277 11.32 13.51 -24.59
N ALA A 278 11.56 12.19 -24.66
CA ALA A 278 11.28 11.38 -25.85
C ALA A 278 9.76 11.17 -26.06
N LEU A 279 8.98 11.16 -24.97
CA LEU A 279 7.54 10.91 -24.96
C LEU A 279 6.68 12.19 -24.79
N LYS A 280 7.28 13.38 -24.98
CA LYS A 280 6.62 14.68 -24.71
C LYS A 280 5.27 14.86 -25.43
N GLU A 281 5.06 14.23 -26.59
CA GLU A 281 3.80 14.28 -27.35
C GLU A 281 2.76 13.26 -26.86
N CYS A 282 3.13 12.40 -25.88
CA CYS A 282 2.30 11.29 -25.40
C CYS A 282 1.71 11.53 -23.99
N ARG A 283 1.54 12.79 -23.59
CA ARG A 283 1.10 13.17 -22.22
C ARG A 283 1.88 12.38 -21.14
N PRO A 284 3.20 12.58 -21.02
CA PRO A 284 4.01 11.81 -20.09
C PRO A 284 3.77 12.23 -18.65
N HIS A 285 3.58 11.24 -17.79
CA HIS A 285 3.60 11.38 -16.33
C HIS A 285 4.90 10.79 -15.81
N ASP A 286 5.75 11.65 -15.29
CA ASP A 286 7.04 11.29 -14.70
C ASP A 286 6.83 10.53 -13.38
N ILE A 287 7.20 9.25 -13.37
CA ILE A 287 7.11 8.39 -12.18
C ILE A 287 8.41 8.30 -11.38
N GLY A 288 9.47 9.04 -11.74
CA GLY A 288 10.78 9.01 -11.10
C GLY A 288 11.84 8.33 -11.96
N SER A 289 13.08 8.30 -11.47
CA SER A 289 14.21 7.70 -12.18
C SER A 289 14.18 6.18 -12.13
N ARG A 290 14.58 5.55 -13.22
CA ARG A 290 14.74 4.09 -13.32
C ARG A 290 15.81 3.56 -12.35
N GLU A 291 16.83 4.35 -12.08
CA GLU A 291 17.92 3.99 -11.17
C GLU A 291 17.54 4.15 -9.70
N HIS A 292 16.46 4.90 -9.43
CA HIS A 292 15.95 5.23 -8.10
C HIS A 292 14.52 4.72 -7.88
N PRO A 293 14.31 3.40 -7.74
CA PRO A 293 12.97 2.82 -7.59
C PRO A 293 12.22 3.30 -6.33
N GLU A 294 12.90 3.90 -5.36
CA GLU A 294 12.31 4.60 -4.22
C GLU A 294 11.54 5.86 -4.64
N GLU A 295 12.01 6.59 -5.65
CA GLU A 295 11.25 7.73 -6.21
C GLU A 295 9.98 7.25 -6.90
N VAL A 296 10.06 6.13 -7.62
CA VAL A 296 8.90 5.53 -8.27
C VAL A 296 7.88 5.07 -7.23
N ALA A 297 8.33 4.45 -6.14
CA ALA A 297 7.47 4.04 -5.03
C ALA A 297 6.75 5.25 -4.40
N TYR A 298 7.48 6.33 -4.17
CA TYR A 298 6.94 7.57 -3.61
C TYR A 298 5.86 8.20 -4.50
N ARG A 299 6.08 8.25 -5.82
CA ARG A 299 5.18 8.93 -6.78
C ARG A 299 4.01 8.05 -7.24
N LEU A 300 4.10 6.73 -7.14
CA LEU A 300 3.19 5.78 -7.79
C LEU A 300 1.72 6.05 -7.50
N PHE A 301 1.32 6.09 -6.24
CA PHE A 301 -0.09 6.23 -5.88
C PHE A 301 -0.62 7.64 -6.15
N ASP A 302 0.20 8.66 -5.94
CA ASP A 302 -0.13 10.05 -6.30
C ASP A 302 -0.38 10.16 -7.80
N THR A 303 0.51 9.61 -8.62
CA THR A 303 0.33 9.59 -10.08
C THR A 303 -0.95 8.88 -10.49
N LEU A 304 -1.22 7.67 -9.96
CA LEU A 304 -2.43 6.93 -10.29
C LEU A 304 -3.72 7.69 -9.91
N ARG A 305 -3.72 8.42 -8.78
CA ARG A 305 -4.85 9.27 -8.37
C ARG A 305 -5.03 10.47 -9.29
N ARG A 306 -3.94 11.15 -9.65
CA ARG A 306 -3.98 12.26 -10.59
C ARG A 306 -4.51 11.84 -11.96
N LEU A 307 -4.21 10.63 -12.43
CA LEU A 307 -4.76 10.09 -13.68
C LEU A 307 -6.29 9.88 -13.62
N ASP A 308 -6.83 9.53 -12.44
CA ASP A 308 -8.29 9.48 -12.22
C ASP A 308 -8.93 10.89 -12.30
N GLU A 309 -8.29 11.90 -11.67
CA GLU A 309 -8.73 13.29 -11.73
C GLU A 309 -8.73 13.83 -13.17
N GLU A 310 -7.69 13.49 -13.93
CA GLU A 310 -7.53 13.83 -15.35
C GLU A 310 -8.42 12.99 -16.27
N LYS A 311 -9.16 12.01 -15.72
CA LYS A 311 -10.06 11.09 -16.43
C LYS A 311 -9.39 10.32 -17.57
N MET A 312 -8.15 9.86 -17.33
CA MET A 312 -7.43 9.04 -18.30
C MET A 312 -8.08 7.66 -18.41
N GLU A 313 -8.40 7.25 -19.66
CA GLU A 313 -9.05 5.97 -19.96
C GLU A 313 -8.04 4.87 -20.32
N ALA A 314 -6.96 5.23 -21.02
CA ALA A 314 -5.89 4.33 -21.44
C ALA A 314 -4.54 4.81 -20.90
N ILE A 315 -3.95 4.02 -20.02
CA ILE A 315 -2.71 4.34 -19.31
C ILE A 315 -1.66 3.29 -19.67
N PHE A 316 -0.57 3.71 -20.30
CA PHE A 316 0.53 2.83 -20.68
C PHE A 316 1.73 3.13 -19.78
N SER A 317 2.27 2.10 -19.11
CA SER A 317 3.32 2.28 -18.11
C SER A 317 4.56 1.47 -18.42
N GLU A 318 5.71 2.08 -18.21
CA GLU A 318 6.96 1.35 -18.08
C GLU A 318 6.94 0.42 -16.86
N VAL A 319 7.79 -0.59 -16.88
CA VAL A 319 8.00 -1.53 -15.78
C VAL A 319 9.32 -1.26 -15.08
N VAL A 320 9.32 -1.42 -13.75
CA VAL A 320 10.52 -1.31 -12.91
C VAL A 320 11.13 -2.69 -12.75
N PRO A 321 12.46 -2.85 -12.74
CA PRO A 321 13.09 -4.13 -12.39
C PRO A 321 12.58 -4.64 -11.03
N PRO A 322 12.12 -5.92 -10.93
CA PRO A 322 11.47 -6.43 -9.72
C PRO A 322 12.48 -6.84 -8.64
N GLU A 323 13.43 -5.95 -8.34
CA GLU A 323 14.49 -6.13 -7.34
C GLU A 323 14.42 -5.01 -6.30
N GLY A 324 14.81 -5.30 -5.07
CA GLY A 324 14.80 -4.32 -3.99
C GLY A 324 13.44 -3.64 -3.83
N MET A 325 13.40 -2.31 -3.86
CA MET A 325 12.18 -1.51 -3.83
C MET A 325 11.33 -1.69 -5.10
N GLY A 326 11.96 -1.97 -6.25
CA GLY A 326 11.25 -2.24 -7.50
C GLY A 326 10.27 -3.42 -7.41
N LEU A 327 10.55 -4.42 -6.56
CA LEU A 327 9.61 -5.52 -6.29
C LEU A 327 8.31 -5.00 -5.65
N ALA A 328 8.42 -4.02 -4.75
CA ALA A 328 7.25 -3.39 -4.12
C ALA A 328 6.45 -2.57 -5.13
N VAL A 329 7.12 -1.79 -5.96
CA VAL A 329 6.50 -1.03 -7.06
C VAL A 329 5.74 -1.97 -8.01
N MET A 330 6.42 -3.02 -8.51
CA MET A 330 5.82 -3.97 -9.46
C MET A 330 4.66 -4.76 -8.86
N ASN A 331 4.69 -5.07 -7.57
CA ASN A 331 3.54 -5.68 -6.89
C ASN A 331 2.29 -4.79 -6.96
N ARG A 332 2.43 -3.46 -6.79
CA ARG A 332 1.32 -2.49 -6.84
C ARG A 332 0.90 -2.21 -8.28
N LEU A 333 1.86 -1.93 -9.13
CA LEU A 333 1.63 -1.60 -10.54
C LEU A 333 1.00 -2.78 -11.31
N GLY A 334 1.50 -4.01 -11.08
CA GLY A 334 0.90 -5.21 -11.65
C GLY A 334 -0.56 -5.41 -11.23
N ARG A 335 -0.91 -5.12 -9.97
CA ARG A 335 -2.29 -5.17 -9.49
C ARG A 335 -3.15 -4.04 -10.05
N ALA A 336 -2.61 -2.83 -10.16
CA ALA A 336 -3.28 -1.69 -10.81
C ALA A 336 -3.62 -2.01 -12.28
N ALA A 337 -2.71 -2.68 -12.98
CA ALA A 337 -2.89 -3.16 -14.35
C ALA A 337 -3.74 -4.44 -14.47
N ALA A 338 -4.23 -5.02 -13.36
CA ALA A 338 -4.82 -6.36 -13.34
C ALA A 338 -3.94 -7.41 -14.04
N PHE A 339 -2.61 -7.27 -13.89
CA PHE A 339 -1.55 -8.07 -14.52
C PHE A 339 -1.58 -8.06 -16.07
N ARG A 340 -2.16 -7.02 -16.68
CA ARG A 340 -2.11 -6.83 -18.12
C ARG A 340 -0.76 -6.28 -18.53
N SER A 341 -0.06 -7.00 -19.39
CA SER A 341 1.20 -6.56 -20.00
C SER A 341 1.27 -6.88 -21.47
N VAL A 342 2.11 -6.15 -22.20
CA VAL A 342 2.43 -6.37 -23.60
C VAL A 342 3.94 -6.33 -23.79
N GLN A 343 4.43 -7.11 -24.76
CA GLN A 343 5.83 -7.07 -25.13
C GLN A 343 6.07 -5.94 -26.14
N ALA A 344 6.98 -5.04 -25.84
CA ALA A 344 7.30 -3.88 -26.68
C ALA A 344 7.69 -4.30 -28.09
N ALA A 345 8.49 -5.36 -28.22
CA ALA A 345 8.93 -5.90 -29.52
C ALA A 345 7.75 -6.32 -30.42
N ASP A 346 6.67 -6.85 -29.84
CA ASP A 346 5.49 -7.25 -30.60
C ASP A 346 4.71 -6.03 -31.10
N VAL A 347 4.51 -5.03 -30.22
CA VAL A 347 3.87 -3.75 -30.57
C VAL A 347 4.62 -3.04 -31.71
N VAL A 348 5.95 -2.95 -31.61
CA VAL A 348 6.79 -2.30 -32.65
C VAL A 348 6.75 -3.07 -33.97
N ARG A 349 6.72 -4.41 -33.91
CA ARG A 349 6.66 -5.25 -35.11
C ARG A 349 5.35 -5.09 -35.89
N GLU A 350 4.21 -5.00 -35.19
CA GLU A 350 2.89 -4.78 -35.81
C GLU A 350 2.77 -3.43 -36.53
N LYS A 351 3.66 -2.46 -36.21
CA LYS A 351 3.68 -1.12 -36.82
C LYS A 351 4.62 -0.96 -38.01
N ARG A 352 5.48 -1.94 -38.25
CA ARG A 352 6.40 -1.99 -39.41
C ARG A 352 5.76 -2.75 -40.57
#